data_1c35df2752e731372592880790046c35
#
_entry.id   1c35df2752e731372592880790046c35
#
_cell.length_a   1.000
_cell.length_b   1.000
_cell.length_c   1.000
_cell.angle_alpha   90.00
_cell.angle_beta   90.00
_cell.angle_gamma   90.00
#
_symmetry.space_group_name_H-M   'P 1'
#
loop_
_entity.id
_entity.type
_entity.pdbx_description
1 polymer ?
#
loop_
_entity_poly.entity_id
_entity_poly.type
_entity_poly.pdbx_seq_one_letter_code
_entity_poly.pdbx_strand_id
1 'polypeptide(L)'
;MDELIARVSASLGVDAELAKTAIGHVLAFLHKELPEGPVAEFIEKVPGARDLVDAVADKSDGAGASLLGGLLNSGLMGLAGKLNAAGLDMGQIQKLGHEIFGYAESVVGKEKVQQIAASIPGLSQFL
;
A
#
# COMPACT_ATOMS: atom_id res chain seq x y z
N MET A 1 4.85 12.69 1.95
CA MET A 1 3.62 11.91 1.72
C MET A 1 2.58 12.66 0.89
N ASP A 2 2.42 13.94 1.09
CA ASP A 2 1.44 14.75 0.32
C ASP A 2 1.68 14.67 -1.19
N GLU A 3 2.93 14.66 -1.60
CA GLU A 3 3.27 14.52 -3.02
C GLU A 3 2.78 13.20 -3.60
N LEU A 4 2.96 12.10 -2.86
CA LEU A 4 2.49 10.79 -3.29
C LEU A 4 0.96 10.76 -3.35
N ILE A 5 0.29 11.33 -2.37
CA ILE A 5 -1.17 11.41 -2.34
C ILE A 5 -1.67 12.18 -3.56
N ALA A 6 -1.05 13.30 -3.88
CA ALA A 6 -1.42 14.10 -5.04
C ALA A 6 -1.21 13.35 -6.36
N ARG A 7 -0.09 12.64 -6.48
CA ARG A 7 0.21 11.84 -7.66
C ARG A 7 -0.80 10.72 -7.86
N VAL A 8 -1.10 9.99 -6.79
CA VAL A 8 -2.07 8.90 -6.84
C VAL A 8 -3.46 9.43 -7.17
N SER A 9 -3.87 10.52 -6.51
CA SER A 9 -5.16 11.16 -6.78
C SER A 9 -5.30 11.54 -8.26
N ALA A 10 -4.28 12.15 -8.82
CA ALA A 10 -4.29 12.56 -10.22
C ALA A 10 -4.24 11.35 -11.18
N SER A 11 -3.40 10.37 -10.86
CA SER A 11 -3.20 9.21 -11.72
C SER A 11 -4.44 8.31 -11.77
N LEU A 12 -5.09 8.12 -10.64
CA LEU A 12 -6.27 7.26 -10.54
C LEU A 12 -7.58 8.00 -10.80
N GLY A 13 -7.55 9.32 -10.75
CA GLY A 13 -8.76 10.11 -10.89
C GLY A 13 -9.70 10.02 -9.70
N VAL A 14 -9.13 9.85 -8.50
CA VAL A 14 -9.87 9.75 -7.24
C VAL A 14 -9.55 10.95 -6.35
N ASP A 15 -10.37 11.17 -5.32
CA ASP A 15 -10.10 12.28 -4.40
C ASP A 15 -8.91 11.96 -3.47
N ALA A 16 -8.42 12.99 -2.80
CA ALA A 16 -7.24 12.85 -1.93
C ALA A 16 -7.50 11.90 -0.75
N GLU A 17 -8.71 11.90 -0.21
CA GLU A 17 -9.05 11.02 0.90
C GLU A 17 -9.01 9.55 0.50
N LEU A 18 -9.55 9.23 -0.68
CA LEU A 18 -9.49 7.86 -1.19
C LEU A 18 -8.06 7.46 -1.54
N ALA A 19 -7.30 8.37 -2.17
CA ALA A 19 -5.89 8.14 -2.46
C ALA A 19 -5.10 7.84 -1.18
N LYS A 20 -5.34 8.63 -0.14
CA LYS A 20 -4.70 8.48 1.16
C LYS A 20 -5.02 7.12 1.79
N THR A 21 -6.29 6.73 1.77
CA THR A 21 -6.73 5.43 2.27
C THR A 21 -6.08 4.29 1.50
N ALA A 22 -6.07 4.38 0.18
CA ALA A 22 -5.47 3.36 -0.68
C ALA A 22 -3.98 3.19 -0.42
N ILE A 23 -3.25 4.31 -0.33
CA ILE A 23 -1.82 4.29 -0.01
C ILE A 23 -1.61 3.66 1.37
N GLY A 24 -2.42 4.02 2.34
CA GLY A 24 -2.34 3.47 3.68
C GLY A 24 -2.50 1.95 3.70
N HIS A 25 -3.47 1.43 2.95
CA HIS A 25 -3.67 -0.02 2.84
C HIS A 25 -2.45 -0.72 2.24
N VAL A 26 -1.89 -0.16 1.18
CA VAL A 26 -0.70 -0.74 0.54
C VAL A 26 0.49 -0.74 1.49
N LEU A 27 0.74 0.39 2.14
CA LEU A 27 1.86 0.50 3.07
C LEU A 27 1.68 -0.40 4.29
N ALA A 28 0.46 -0.50 4.81
CA ALA A 28 0.17 -1.39 5.94
C ALA A 28 0.39 -2.86 5.54
N PHE A 29 -0.03 -3.24 4.35
CA PHE A 29 0.21 -4.57 3.82
C PHE A 29 1.70 -4.87 3.71
N LEU A 30 2.45 -3.95 3.10
CA LEU A 30 3.90 -4.13 2.93
C LEU A 30 4.60 -4.20 4.29
N HIS A 31 4.20 -3.37 5.23
CA HIS A 31 4.78 -3.37 6.57
C HIS A 31 4.49 -4.68 7.32
N LYS A 32 3.30 -5.23 7.10
CA LYS A 32 2.91 -6.50 7.71
C LYS A 32 3.71 -7.67 7.14
N GLU A 33 3.88 -7.69 5.83
CA GLU A 33 4.62 -8.75 5.15
C GLU A 33 6.13 -8.63 5.37
N LEU A 34 6.62 -7.41 5.43
CA LEU A 34 8.05 -7.11 5.58
C LEU A 34 8.23 -6.06 6.68
N PRO A 35 8.10 -6.47 7.95
CA PRO A 35 8.16 -5.52 9.07
C PRO A 35 9.53 -4.87 9.24
N GLU A 36 10.56 -5.46 8.66
CA GLU A 36 11.92 -4.94 8.70
C GLU A 36 12.46 -4.81 7.28
N GLY A 37 13.48 -4.00 7.09
CA GLY A 37 14.17 -3.83 5.82
C GLY A 37 13.64 -2.64 5.01
N PRO A 38 13.56 -2.79 3.67
CA PRO A 38 13.27 -1.63 2.81
C PRO A 38 11.93 -0.95 3.08
N VAL A 39 10.91 -1.71 3.48
CA VAL A 39 9.58 -1.14 3.76
C VAL A 39 9.64 -0.26 5.01
N ALA A 40 10.28 -0.75 6.07
CA ALA A 40 10.44 0.02 7.29
C ALA A 40 11.24 1.30 7.02
N GLU A 41 12.30 1.19 6.22
CA GLU A 41 13.11 2.34 5.83
C GLU A 41 12.29 3.37 5.07
N PHE A 42 11.46 2.92 4.13
CA PHE A 42 10.58 3.82 3.39
C PHE A 42 9.63 4.56 4.32
N ILE A 43 9.00 3.83 5.23
CA ILE A 43 8.04 4.41 6.18
C ILE A 43 8.72 5.45 7.09
N GLU A 44 9.95 5.17 7.51
CA GLU A 44 10.70 6.10 8.35
C GLU A 44 11.16 7.34 7.58
N LYS A 45 11.54 7.18 6.32
CA LYS A 45 12.04 8.28 5.50
C LYS A 45 10.96 9.22 5.01
N VAL A 46 9.72 8.72 4.89
CA VAL A 46 8.62 9.52 4.35
C VAL A 46 7.74 10.03 5.50
N PRO A 47 7.76 11.34 5.78
CA PRO A 47 6.90 11.91 6.83
C PRO A 47 5.42 11.65 6.52
N GLY A 48 4.69 11.18 7.51
CA GLY A 48 3.28 10.89 7.36
C GLY A 48 2.95 9.47 6.91
N ALA A 49 3.93 8.72 6.40
CA ALA A 49 3.69 7.34 5.98
C ALA A 49 3.25 6.47 7.16
N ARG A 50 3.90 6.63 8.29
CA ARG A 50 3.55 5.89 9.50
C ARG A 50 2.14 6.20 9.97
N ASP A 51 1.77 7.47 9.92
CA ASP A 51 0.42 7.89 10.31
C ASP A 51 -0.65 7.23 9.44
N LEU A 52 -0.39 7.08 8.16
CA LEU A 52 -1.32 6.40 7.26
C LEU A 52 -1.42 4.91 7.57
N VAL A 53 -0.29 4.27 7.86
CA VAL A 53 -0.27 2.85 8.24
C VAL A 53 -1.05 2.64 9.52
N ASP A 54 -0.82 3.48 10.52
CA ASP A 54 -1.50 3.39 11.81
C ASP A 54 -3.01 3.65 11.67
N ALA A 55 -3.39 4.62 10.87
CA ALA A 55 -4.79 4.95 10.65
C ALA A 55 -5.56 3.80 10.00
N VAL A 56 -4.95 3.14 9.04
CA VAL A 56 -5.55 2.00 8.36
C VAL A 56 -5.55 0.77 9.26
N ALA A 57 -4.47 0.56 10.03
CA ALA A 57 -4.39 -0.54 10.97
C ALA A 57 -5.48 -0.46 12.04
N ASP A 58 -5.74 0.75 12.55
CA ASP A 58 -6.80 0.98 13.51
C ASP A 58 -8.19 0.61 12.95
N LYS A 59 -8.42 0.96 11.70
CA LYS A 59 -9.69 0.63 11.03
C LYS A 59 -9.83 -0.86 10.76
N SER A 60 -8.71 -1.53 10.47
CA SER A 60 -8.69 -2.97 10.20
C SER A 60 -8.88 -3.80 11.47
N ASP A 61 -8.47 -3.28 12.62
CA ASP A 61 -8.61 -3.95 13.91
C ASP A 61 -10.04 -3.91 14.44
N GLY A 62 -10.88 -3.15 13.81
CA GLY A 62 -12.29 -3.10 14.19
C GLY A 62 -13.02 -4.37 13.83
N ALA A 63 -13.36 -5.14 14.84
CA ALA A 63 -14.33 -6.23 14.78
C ALA A 63 -13.81 -7.56 14.24
N GLY A 64 -14.45 -8.61 14.67
CA GLY A 64 -14.19 -9.99 14.29
C GLY A 64 -14.22 -10.29 12.79
N ALA A 65 -14.60 -9.32 11.98
CA ALA A 65 -14.49 -9.42 10.53
C ALA A 65 -13.03 -9.57 10.09
N SER A 66 -12.08 -9.07 10.89
CA SER A 66 -10.67 -9.18 10.58
C SER A 66 -10.13 -10.61 10.69
N LEU A 67 -10.76 -11.45 11.50
CA LEU A 67 -10.34 -12.85 11.64
C LEU A 67 -10.65 -13.66 10.37
N LEU A 68 -11.87 -13.55 9.87
CA LEU A 68 -12.24 -14.22 8.64
C LEU A 68 -11.58 -13.57 7.43
N GLY A 69 -11.51 -12.24 7.41
CA GLY A 69 -10.81 -11.51 6.37
C GLY A 69 -9.34 -11.84 6.31
N GLY A 70 -8.71 -12.00 7.48
CA GLY A 70 -7.30 -12.35 7.56
C GLY A 70 -7.00 -13.77 7.08
N LEU A 71 -7.94 -14.69 7.27
CA LEU A 71 -7.77 -16.07 6.81
C LEU A 71 -8.07 -16.24 5.32
N LEU A 72 -9.10 -15.55 4.83
CA LEU A 72 -9.56 -15.69 3.45
C LEU A 72 -8.84 -14.73 2.50
N ASN A 73 -8.41 -13.58 3.00
CA ASN A 73 -7.81 -12.51 2.21
C ASN A 73 -6.40 -12.20 2.66
N SER A 74 -5.61 -13.23 2.97
CA SER A 74 -4.21 -13.04 3.30
C SER A 74 -3.41 -12.74 2.03
N GLY A 75 -2.38 -11.91 2.16
CA GLY A 75 -1.48 -11.58 1.06
C GLY A 75 -2.06 -10.54 0.10
N LEU A 76 -1.54 -10.56 -1.11
CA LEU A 76 -1.83 -9.55 -2.11
C LEU A 76 -3.30 -9.55 -2.54
N MET A 77 -3.93 -10.71 -2.57
CA MET A 77 -5.35 -10.82 -2.93
C MET A 77 -6.22 -10.12 -1.90
N GLY A 78 -5.87 -10.22 -0.63
CA GLY A 78 -6.58 -9.51 0.43
C GLY A 78 -6.46 -8.00 0.27
N LEU A 79 -5.28 -7.53 -0.09
CA LEU A 79 -5.07 -6.11 -0.35
C LEU A 79 -5.93 -5.64 -1.53
N ALA A 80 -5.91 -6.39 -2.62
CA ALA A 80 -6.72 -6.06 -3.79
C ALA A 80 -8.22 -6.01 -3.44
N GLY A 81 -8.68 -6.94 -2.62
CA GLY A 81 -10.06 -6.95 -2.16
C GLY A 81 -10.41 -5.72 -1.33
N LYS A 82 -9.52 -5.30 -0.44
CA LYS A 82 -9.73 -4.10 0.36
C LYS A 82 -9.79 -2.85 -0.50
N LEU A 83 -8.89 -2.74 -1.48
CA LEU A 83 -8.86 -1.60 -2.39
C LEU A 83 -10.10 -1.57 -3.28
N ASN A 84 -10.54 -2.73 -3.75
CA ASN A 84 -11.76 -2.83 -4.54
C ASN A 84 -12.98 -2.40 -3.70
N ALA A 85 -13.04 -2.82 -2.44
CA ALA A 85 -14.10 -2.42 -1.53
C ALA A 85 -14.09 -0.92 -1.26
N ALA A 86 -12.93 -0.29 -1.33
CA ALA A 86 -12.80 1.16 -1.17
C ALA A 86 -13.27 1.93 -2.41
N GLY A 87 -13.48 1.25 -3.54
CA GLY A 87 -13.97 1.87 -4.76
C GLY A 87 -13.00 1.86 -5.94
N LEU A 88 -11.89 1.14 -5.82
CA LEU A 88 -10.89 1.07 -6.88
C LEU A 88 -11.10 -0.17 -7.75
N ASP A 89 -10.99 0.00 -9.06
CA ASP A 89 -10.99 -1.15 -9.97
C ASP A 89 -9.57 -1.71 -10.15
N MET A 90 -9.44 -2.81 -10.86
CA MET A 90 -8.14 -3.46 -11.07
C MET A 90 -7.13 -2.55 -11.77
N GLY A 91 -7.59 -1.78 -12.74
CA GLY A 91 -6.73 -0.83 -13.45
C GLY A 91 -6.21 0.25 -12.51
N GLN A 92 -7.06 0.75 -11.65
CA GLN A 92 -6.67 1.76 -10.66
C GLN A 92 -5.72 1.18 -9.61
N ILE A 93 -5.95 -0.07 -9.19
CA ILE A 93 -5.07 -0.75 -8.25
C ILE A 93 -3.67 -0.92 -8.83
N GLN A 94 -3.56 -1.29 -10.12
CA GLN A 94 -2.27 -1.39 -10.79
C GLN A 94 -1.57 -0.04 -10.85
N LYS A 95 -2.28 1.01 -11.20
CA LYS A 95 -1.72 2.37 -11.22
C LYS A 95 -1.27 2.81 -9.84
N LEU A 96 -2.06 2.48 -8.81
CA LEU A 96 -1.72 2.78 -7.42
C LEU A 96 -0.38 2.14 -7.05
N GLY A 97 -0.21 0.86 -7.33
CA GLY A 97 1.04 0.16 -7.09
C GLY A 97 2.21 0.82 -7.82
N HIS A 98 2.00 1.13 -9.09
CA HIS A 98 3.02 1.78 -9.92
C HIS A 98 3.48 3.11 -9.34
N GLU A 99 2.53 3.93 -8.91
CA GLU A 99 2.85 5.25 -8.33
C GLU A 99 3.57 5.11 -6.99
N ILE A 100 3.12 4.19 -6.14
CA ILE A 100 3.75 3.97 -4.85
C ILE A 100 5.18 3.45 -5.02
N PHE A 101 5.38 2.47 -5.88
CA PHE A 101 6.70 1.90 -6.07
C PHE A 101 7.64 2.86 -6.80
N GLY A 102 7.13 3.64 -7.75
CA GLY A 102 7.92 4.69 -8.38
C GLY A 102 8.39 5.74 -7.38
N TYR A 103 7.52 6.14 -6.47
CA TYR A 103 7.89 7.05 -5.39
C TYR A 103 8.90 6.40 -4.44
N ALA A 104 8.68 5.14 -4.10
CA ALA A 104 9.60 4.40 -3.22
C ALA A 104 11.00 4.30 -3.83
N GLU A 105 11.10 4.11 -5.15
CA GLU A 105 12.39 4.11 -5.83
C GLU A 105 13.17 5.41 -5.61
N SER A 106 12.47 6.53 -5.58
CA SER A 106 13.12 7.82 -5.36
C SER A 106 13.53 8.03 -3.91
N VAL A 107 12.92 7.30 -2.98
CA VAL A 107 13.21 7.44 -1.54
C VAL A 107 14.27 6.44 -1.07
N VAL A 108 14.09 5.17 -1.37
CA VAL A 108 14.97 4.10 -0.86
C VAL A 108 15.87 3.48 -1.93
N GLY A 109 15.60 3.74 -3.19
CA GLY A 109 16.38 3.21 -4.30
C GLY A 109 15.72 2.01 -4.98
N LYS A 110 16.04 1.85 -6.25
CA LYS A 110 15.46 0.81 -7.10
C LYS A 110 15.74 -0.60 -6.57
N GLU A 111 16.95 -0.83 -6.08
CA GLU A 111 17.36 -2.15 -5.59
C GLU A 111 16.47 -2.60 -4.42
N LYS A 112 16.15 -1.70 -3.52
CA LYS A 112 15.31 -2.00 -2.37
C LYS A 112 13.86 -2.26 -2.78
N VAL A 113 13.36 -1.53 -3.76
CA VAL A 113 12.03 -1.77 -4.32
C VAL A 113 11.96 -3.15 -4.96
N GLN A 114 13.00 -3.54 -5.69
CA GLN A 114 13.07 -4.87 -6.28
C GLN A 114 13.11 -5.97 -5.22
N GLN A 115 13.79 -5.73 -4.11
CA GLN A 115 13.79 -6.68 -2.98
C GLN A 115 12.38 -6.86 -2.40
N ILE A 116 11.64 -5.78 -2.28
CA ILE A 116 10.26 -5.84 -1.82
C ILE A 116 9.42 -6.69 -2.79
N ALA A 117 9.54 -6.41 -4.07
CA ALA A 117 8.81 -7.14 -5.10
C ALA A 117 9.15 -8.63 -5.12
N ALA A 118 10.42 -8.95 -4.93
CA ALA A 118 10.88 -10.35 -4.91
C ALA A 118 10.40 -11.09 -3.67
N SER A 119 10.20 -10.36 -2.57
CA SER A 119 9.78 -10.97 -1.31
C SER A 119 8.30 -11.29 -1.27
N ILE A 120 7.49 -10.62 -2.08
CA ILE A 120 6.03 -10.79 -2.08
C ILE A 120 5.60 -11.36 -3.42
N PRO A 121 5.07 -12.60 -3.46
CA PRO A 121 4.62 -13.22 -4.71
C PRO A 121 3.51 -12.40 -5.37
N GLY A 122 3.64 -12.20 -6.67
CA GLY A 122 2.66 -11.47 -7.46
C GLY A 122 2.81 -9.96 -7.44
N LEU A 123 3.64 -9.42 -6.56
CA LEU A 123 3.81 -7.98 -6.46
C LEU A 123 4.48 -7.39 -7.71
N SER A 124 5.31 -8.17 -8.37
CA SER A 124 5.99 -7.71 -9.58
C SER A 124 5.03 -7.30 -10.69
N GLN A 125 3.79 -7.77 -10.66
CA GLN A 125 2.76 -7.37 -11.62
C GLN A 125 2.36 -5.90 -11.47
N PHE A 126 2.65 -5.31 -10.32
CA PHE A 126 2.31 -3.92 -10.02
C PHE A 126 3.47 -2.94 -10.21
N LEU A 127 4.60 -3.44 -10.65
CA LEU A 127 5.80 -2.61 -10.85
C LEU A 127 5.96 -2.05 -12.27
#